data_fcd8a19083b48708b7f64c42308f60b3
#
_entry.id   fcd8a19083b48708b7f64c42308f60b3
#
_cell.length_a   1.000
_cell.length_b   1.000
_cell.length_c   1.000
_cell.angle_alpha   90.00
_cell.angle_beta   90.00
_cell.angle_gamma   90.00
#
_symmetry.space_group_name_H-M   'P 1'
#
loop_
_entity.id
_entity.type
_entity.pdbx_description
1 polymer ?
#
loop_
_entity_poly.entity_id
_entity_poly.type
_entity_poly.pdbx_seq_one_letter_code
_entity_poly.pdbx_strand_id
1 'polypeptide(L)'
;VPKQIRKAVEKTAKESIPKMLEYERALDIMGERNSYSKTDESATFMRMKEDAMKNGQLKPGYNIQIATENQFITNYAVYHRPTDTLTLIPFLESFEKRYGRQSNVVVADSGYGSEQNYEYLFDHNLIPYVKYNMFHQEQKRGYKKNAFLVQNLFYNPKGNYYVCPMGQHLSFIREEKRKSDAGYISQVSVYRAA
;
A
#
# COMPACT_ATOMS: atom_id res chain seq x y z
N VAL A 1 22.63 -11.07 49.36
CA VAL A 1 21.67 -10.52 48.42
C VAL A 1 20.28 -11.06 48.81
N PRO A 2 19.26 -10.21 48.97
CA PRO A 2 17.89 -10.64 49.32
C PRO A 2 17.36 -11.70 48.36
N LYS A 3 16.65 -12.71 48.93
CA LYS A 3 16.09 -13.85 48.14
C LYS A 3 15.24 -13.43 46.92
N GLN A 4 14.55 -12.29 47.06
CA GLN A 4 13.72 -11.72 45.98
C GLN A 4 14.58 -11.21 44.82
N ILE A 5 15.68 -10.54 45.07
CA ILE A 5 16.64 -10.03 44.05
C ILE A 5 17.27 -11.22 43.31
N ARG A 6 17.68 -12.26 44.03
CA ARG A 6 18.27 -13.47 43.43
C ARG A 6 17.29 -14.14 42.46
N LYS A 7 16.00 -14.30 42.88
CA LYS A 7 14.95 -14.85 42.01
C LYS A 7 14.69 -13.97 40.79
N ALA A 8 14.66 -12.65 40.94
CA ALA A 8 14.47 -11.72 39.82
C ALA A 8 15.62 -11.82 38.82
N VAL A 9 16.88 -11.86 39.29
CA VAL A 9 18.04 -12.02 38.43
C VAL A 9 18.04 -13.36 37.69
N GLU A 10 17.71 -14.46 38.38
CA GLU A 10 17.57 -15.78 37.72
C GLU A 10 16.50 -15.80 36.67
N LYS A 11 15.32 -15.21 36.94
CA LYS A 11 14.23 -15.11 35.97
C LYS A 11 14.63 -14.26 34.74
N THR A 12 15.28 -13.12 34.99
CA THR A 12 15.77 -12.26 33.90
C THR A 12 16.77 -13.00 33.02
N ALA A 13 17.73 -13.67 33.62
CA ALA A 13 18.78 -14.39 32.88
C ALA A 13 18.22 -15.61 32.11
N LYS A 14 17.30 -16.38 32.72
CA LYS A 14 16.83 -17.65 32.14
C LYS A 14 15.63 -17.48 31.18
N GLU A 15 14.80 -16.47 31.39
CA GLU A 15 13.57 -16.30 30.62
C GLU A 15 13.57 -15.01 29.77
N SER A 16 13.90 -13.85 30.37
CA SER A 16 13.71 -12.56 29.68
C SER A 16 14.78 -12.32 28.62
N ILE A 17 16.06 -12.57 28.92
CA ILE A 17 17.15 -12.35 27.96
C ILE A 17 17.03 -13.26 26.74
N PRO A 18 16.80 -14.59 26.87
CA PRO A 18 16.60 -15.44 25.70
C PRO A 18 15.41 -15.02 24.84
N LYS A 19 14.29 -14.57 25.45
CA LYS A 19 13.15 -14.05 24.68
C LYS A 19 13.46 -12.75 23.96
N MET A 20 14.23 -11.85 24.58
CA MET A 20 14.66 -10.62 23.90
C MET A 20 15.49 -10.94 22.67
N LEU A 21 16.45 -11.83 22.77
CA LEU A 21 17.29 -12.26 21.64
C LEU A 21 16.45 -12.92 20.53
N GLU A 22 15.44 -13.70 20.91
CA GLU A 22 14.50 -14.28 19.93
C GLU A 22 13.70 -13.18 19.21
N TYR A 23 13.25 -12.15 19.93
CA TYR A 23 12.50 -11.04 19.33
C TYR A 23 13.39 -10.18 18.44
N GLU A 24 14.62 -9.89 18.85
CA GLU A 24 15.60 -9.16 18.03
C GLU A 24 15.85 -9.91 16.71
N ARG A 25 16.12 -11.22 16.79
CA ARG A 25 16.26 -12.06 15.59
C ARG A 25 14.99 -12.04 14.71
N ALA A 26 13.81 -12.10 15.31
CA ALA A 26 12.56 -12.06 14.57
C ALA A 26 12.36 -10.71 13.85
N LEU A 27 12.75 -9.60 14.48
CA LEU A 27 12.73 -8.27 13.88
C LEU A 27 13.73 -8.15 12.73
N ASP A 28 14.94 -8.69 12.88
CA ASP A 28 15.94 -8.70 11.82
C ASP A 28 15.46 -9.48 10.58
N ILE A 29 14.89 -10.68 10.79
CA ILE A 29 14.30 -11.49 9.71
C ILE A 29 13.14 -10.75 9.04
N MET A 30 12.29 -10.11 9.82
CA MET A 30 11.11 -9.41 9.32
C MET A 30 11.51 -8.18 8.49
N GLY A 31 12.52 -7.42 8.91
CA GLY A 31 12.94 -6.18 8.26
C GLY A 31 11.78 -5.19 8.14
N GLU A 32 11.53 -4.66 6.95
CA GLU A 32 10.42 -3.73 6.67
C GLU A 32 9.06 -4.42 6.45
N ARG A 33 8.99 -5.73 6.53
CA ARG A 33 7.75 -6.51 6.32
C ARG A 33 6.89 -6.50 7.59
N ASN A 34 5.58 -6.65 7.42
CA ASN A 34 4.64 -6.76 8.54
C ASN A 34 4.59 -8.16 9.17
N SER A 35 5.14 -9.15 8.48
CA SER A 35 5.14 -10.54 8.92
C SER A 35 6.14 -11.39 8.14
N TYR A 36 6.51 -12.52 8.70
CA TYR A 36 7.26 -13.59 8.00
C TYR A 36 6.78 -14.95 8.47
N SER A 37 7.04 -16.01 7.69
CA SER A 37 6.71 -17.38 8.05
C SER A 37 7.90 -18.03 8.77
N LYS A 38 7.63 -18.74 9.87
CA LYS A 38 8.67 -19.49 10.60
C LYS A 38 9.26 -20.66 9.80
N THR A 39 8.50 -21.18 8.83
CA THR A 39 8.94 -22.30 7.97
C THR A 39 9.66 -21.84 6.72
N ASP A 40 9.40 -20.62 6.28
CA ASP A 40 10.04 -19.96 5.15
C ASP A 40 10.21 -18.48 5.50
N GLU A 41 11.36 -18.14 6.05
CA GLU A 41 11.67 -16.80 6.56
C GLU A 41 11.59 -15.71 5.46
N SER A 42 11.69 -16.09 4.20
CA SER A 42 11.56 -15.19 3.06
C SER A 42 10.10 -14.92 2.67
N ALA A 43 9.16 -15.80 3.02
CA ALA A 43 7.75 -15.62 2.68
C ALA A 43 7.06 -14.64 3.64
N THR A 44 6.14 -13.83 3.07
CA THR A 44 5.30 -12.91 3.83
C THR A 44 3.87 -13.43 3.86
N PHE A 45 3.15 -13.27 4.97
CA PHE A 45 1.74 -13.63 5.03
C PHE A 45 0.90 -12.67 4.19
N MET A 46 0.17 -13.23 3.24
CA MET A 46 -0.68 -12.47 2.32
C MET A 46 -1.98 -13.20 2.01
N ARG A 47 -2.99 -12.45 1.58
CA ARG A 47 -4.26 -13.04 1.14
C ARG A 47 -4.10 -13.57 -0.27
N MET A 48 -4.38 -14.86 -0.47
CA MET A 48 -4.34 -15.49 -1.79
C MET A 48 -5.58 -15.16 -2.61
N LYS A 49 -5.42 -15.02 -3.94
CA LYS A 49 -6.56 -14.84 -4.88
C LYS A 49 -7.50 -16.04 -4.83
N GLU A 50 -6.94 -17.24 -4.77
CA GLU A 50 -7.69 -18.50 -4.67
C GLU A 50 -7.85 -18.89 -3.20
N ASP A 51 -8.80 -18.28 -2.53
CA ASP A 51 -9.25 -18.72 -1.21
C ASP A 51 -10.49 -19.61 -1.39
N ALA A 52 -10.25 -20.93 -1.57
CA ALA A 52 -11.30 -21.92 -1.76
C ALA A 52 -12.32 -21.94 -0.60
N MET A 53 -11.88 -21.61 0.60
CA MET A 53 -12.73 -21.57 1.80
C MET A 53 -13.41 -20.22 2.00
N LYS A 54 -13.03 -19.17 1.25
CA LYS A 54 -13.55 -17.80 1.34
C LYS A 54 -13.53 -17.21 2.75
N ASN A 55 -12.57 -17.64 3.58
CA ASN A 55 -12.43 -17.21 4.97
C ASN A 55 -11.44 -16.06 5.17
N GLY A 56 -10.77 -15.61 4.10
CA GLY A 56 -9.79 -14.54 4.12
C GLY A 56 -8.50 -14.91 4.85
N GLN A 57 -8.21 -16.19 5.02
CA GLN A 57 -7.00 -16.65 5.71
C GLN A 57 -5.73 -16.17 4.99
N LEU A 58 -4.81 -15.64 5.78
CA LEU A 58 -3.48 -15.30 5.27
C LEU A 58 -2.62 -16.57 5.16
N LYS A 59 -1.89 -16.68 4.05
CA LYS A 59 -0.94 -17.77 3.80
C LYS A 59 0.45 -17.19 3.48
N PRO A 60 1.54 -17.89 3.85
CA PRO A 60 2.87 -17.51 3.40
C PRO A 60 2.95 -17.55 1.88
N GLY A 61 3.51 -16.52 1.28
CA GLY A 61 3.62 -16.44 -0.16
C GLY A 61 4.53 -15.31 -0.62
N TYR A 62 4.63 -15.19 -1.95
CA TYR A 62 5.41 -14.18 -2.64
C TYR A 62 4.51 -13.45 -3.64
N ASN A 63 4.76 -12.17 -3.83
CA ASN A 63 4.14 -11.39 -4.88
C ASN A 63 5.06 -11.41 -6.11
N ILE A 64 4.66 -12.11 -7.15
CA ILE A 64 5.42 -12.26 -8.39
C ILE A 64 4.85 -11.30 -9.42
N GLN A 65 5.70 -10.40 -9.91
CA GLN A 65 5.40 -9.46 -10.98
C GLN A 65 6.00 -9.96 -12.28
N ILE A 66 5.22 -9.93 -13.37
CA ILE A 66 5.65 -10.36 -14.70
C ILE A 66 5.21 -9.31 -15.72
N ALA A 67 6.15 -8.83 -16.54
CA ALA A 67 5.84 -8.04 -17.73
C ALA A 67 5.94 -8.91 -18.98
N THR A 68 5.01 -8.68 -19.89
CA THR A 68 4.98 -9.37 -21.17
C THR A 68 4.81 -8.39 -22.32
N GLU A 69 5.43 -8.68 -23.46
CA GLU A 69 5.25 -7.98 -24.71
C GLU A 69 5.25 -9.00 -25.85
N ASN A 70 4.25 -8.92 -26.74
CA ASN A 70 4.11 -9.85 -27.87
C ASN A 70 4.20 -11.34 -27.45
N GLN A 71 3.61 -11.70 -26.31
CA GLN A 71 3.61 -13.05 -25.70
C GLN A 71 4.95 -13.49 -25.11
N PHE A 72 5.97 -12.65 -25.11
CA PHE A 72 7.25 -12.93 -24.46
C PHE A 72 7.31 -12.29 -23.08
N ILE A 73 7.91 -12.99 -22.11
CA ILE A 73 8.22 -12.42 -20.81
C ILE A 73 9.42 -11.50 -20.97
N THR A 74 9.21 -10.20 -20.74
CA THR A 74 10.24 -9.18 -20.86
C THR A 74 10.89 -8.85 -19.52
N ASN A 75 10.14 -8.94 -18.42
CA ASN A 75 10.67 -8.73 -17.07
C ASN A 75 9.94 -9.57 -16.05
N TYR A 76 10.61 -9.91 -14.95
CA TYR A 76 10.00 -10.52 -13.78
C TYR A 76 10.72 -10.07 -12.51
N ALA A 77 9.97 -10.01 -11.41
CA ALA A 77 10.51 -9.75 -10.09
C ALA A 77 9.65 -10.41 -9.01
N VAL A 78 10.26 -10.69 -7.86
CA VAL A 78 9.60 -11.27 -6.70
C VAL A 78 9.66 -10.26 -5.56
N TYR A 79 8.50 -9.96 -4.98
CA TYR A 79 8.37 -9.01 -3.89
C TYR A 79 7.79 -9.68 -2.64
N HIS A 80 8.24 -9.20 -1.49
CA HIS A 80 7.69 -9.61 -0.18
C HIS A 80 6.47 -8.78 0.24
N ARG A 81 6.08 -7.79 -0.56
CA ARG A 81 4.93 -6.93 -0.28
C ARG A 81 3.64 -7.58 -0.79
N PRO A 82 2.57 -7.67 0.07
CA PRO A 82 1.33 -8.36 -0.31
C PRO A 82 0.50 -7.64 -1.37
N THR A 83 0.75 -6.33 -1.61
CA THR A 83 -0.02 -5.49 -2.52
C THR A 83 0.81 -5.03 -3.70
N ASP A 84 0.15 -4.87 -4.85
CA ASP A 84 0.80 -4.50 -6.11
C ASP A 84 1.15 -3.01 -6.21
N THR A 85 0.44 -2.17 -5.46
CA THR A 85 0.58 -0.70 -5.52
C THR A 85 2.02 -0.21 -5.36
N LEU A 86 2.80 -0.83 -4.46
CA LEU A 86 4.18 -0.42 -4.17
C LEU A 86 5.23 -1.18 -4.99
N THR A 87 4.81 -2.07 -5.89
CA THR A 87 5.74 -2.87 -6.70
C THR A 87 5.95 -2.32 -8.10
N LEU A 88 5.05 -1.43 -8.60
CA LEU A 88 5.13 -0.92 -9.97
C LEU A 88 6.43 -0.15 -10.23
N ILE A 89 6.74 0.83 -9.40
CA ILE A 89 7.92 1.68 -9.58
C ILE A 89 9.21 0.84 -9.57
N PRO A 90 9.53 0.06 -8.52
CA PRO A 90 10.74 -0.75 -8.51
C PRO A 90 10.77 -1.80 -9.62
N PHE A 91 9.60 -2.25 -10.10
CA PHE A 91 9.52 -3.16 -11.23
C PHE A 91 9.92 -2.48 -12.56
N LEU A 92 9.43 -1.25 -12.80
CA LEU A 92 9.79 -0.45 -13.98
C LEU A 92 11.27 -0.04 -13.94
N GLU A 93 11.79 0.35 -12.79
CA GLU A 93 13.21 0.63 -12.59
C GLU A 93 14.09 -0.60 -12.88
N SER A 94 13.65 -1.79 -12.47
CA SER A 94 14.34 -3.05 -12.78
C SER A 94 14.35 -3.36 -14.28
N PHE A 95 13.26 -3.03 -14.98
CA PHE A 95 13.17 -3.14 -16.43
C PHE A 95 14.16 -2.19 -17.12
N GLU A 96 14.16 -0.92 -16.74
CA GLU A 96 15.07 0.09 -17.28
C GLU A 96 16.54 -0.28 -17.05
N LYS A 97 16.88 -0.74 -15.85
CA LYS A 97 18.23 -1.23 -15.53
C LYS A 97 18.66 -2.41 -16.40
N ARG A 98 17.73 -3.28 -16.77
CA ARG A 98 18.00 -4.47 -17.59
C ARG A 98 18.22 -4.13 -19.06
N TYR A 99 17.44 -3.21 -19.62
CA TYR A 99 17.40 -2.91 -21.04
C TYR A 99 18.07 -1.58 -21.43
N GLY A 100 18.48 -0.75 -20.45
CA GLY A 100 19.03 0.58 -20.69
C GLY A 100 18.02 1.58 -21.25
N ARG A 101 16.76 1.23 -21.27
CA ARG A 101 15.64 2.06 -21.73
C ARG A 101 14.35 1.65 -21.07
N GLN A 102 13.39 2.56 -20.99
CA GLN A 102 12.05 2.30 -20.48
C GLN A 102 11.08 1.95 -21.64
N SER A 103 9.95 1.34 -21.30
CA SER A 103 8.82 1.12 -22.20
C SER A 103 8.13 2.47 -22.52
N ASN A 104 7.52 2.62 -23.70
CA ASN A 104 6.72 3.82 -24.00
C ASN A 104 5.34 3.77 -23.39
N VAL A 105 4.80 2.57 -23.22
CA VAL A 105 3.42 2.32 -22.76
C VAL A 105 3.45 1.32 -21.63
N VAL A 106 2.70 1.59 -20.56
CA VAL A 106 2.53 0.69 -19.42
C VAL A 106 1.06 0.34 -19.26
N VAL A 107 0.74 -0.95 -19.42
CA VAL A 107 -0.60 -1.50 -19.21
C VAL A 107 -0.57 -2.33 -17.94
N ALA A 108 -1.39 -1.97 -16.94
CA ALA A 108 -1.48 -2.70 -15.69
C ALA A 108 -2.90 -2.70 -15.12
N ASP A 109 -3.20 -3.61 -14.22
CA ASP A 109 -4.52 -3.70 -13.61
C ASP A 109 -4.73 -2.61 -12.53
N SER A 110 -5.94 -2.59 -11.96
CA SER A 110 -6.31 -1.59 -10.94
C SER A 110 -5.58 -1.74 -9.61
N GLY A 111 -4.91 -2.87 -9.36
CA GLY A 111 -4.08 -3.09 -8.17
C GLY A 111 -2.87 -2.16 -8.11
N TYR A 112 -2.42 -1.68 -9.27
CA TYR A 112 -1.31 -0.72 -9.39
C TYR A 112 -1.75 0.74 -9.34
N GLY A 113 -3.06 1.03 -9.39
CA GLY A 113 -3.59 2.39 -9.44
C GLY A 113 -3.37 3.14 -8.14
N SER A 114 -2.46 4.11 -8.14
CA SER A 114 -2.22 5.05 -7.04
C SER A 114 -1.71 6.38 -7.57
N GLU A 115 -1.91 7.46 -6.81
CA GLU A 115 -1.41 8.79 -7.13
C GLU A 115 0.10 8.77 -7.39
N GLN A 116 0.86 8.14 -6.50
CA GLN A 116 2.31 7.96 -6.63
C GLN A 116 2.71 7.28 -7.94
N ASN A 117 2.02 6.21 -8.34
CA ASN A 117 2.34 5.48 -9.55
C ASN A 117 2.00 6.30 -10.80
N TYR A 118 0.88 7.04 -10.80
CA TYR A 118 0.54 7.92 -11.91
C TYR A 118 1.54 9.06 -12.06
N GLU A 119 1.93 9.71 -10.94
CA GLU A 119 2.95 10.76 -10.95
C GLU A 119 4.27 10.23 -11.53
N TYR A 120 4.74 9.07 -11.06
CA TYR A 120 5.94 8.43 -11.63
C TYR A 120 5.83 8.18 -13.14
N LEU A 121 4.70 7.64 -13.61
CA LEU A 121 4.49 7.36 -15.03
C LEU A 121 4.50 8.64 -15.87
N PHE A 122 3.88 9.72 -15.40
CA PHE A 122 3.89 11.01 -16.09
C PHE A 122 5.26 11.67 -16.09
N ASP A 123 5.97 11.67 -14.97
CA ASP A 123 7.30 12.27 -14.85
C ASP A 123 8.32 11.59 -15.74
N HIS A 124 8.16 10.29 -16.00
CA HIS A 124 9.01 9.51 -16.92
C HIS A 124 8.49 9.47 -18.35
N ASN A 125 7.46 10.27 -18.70
CA ASN A 125 6.82 10.30 -20.03
C ASN A 125 6.31 8.93 -20.51
N LEU A 126 5.85 8.09 -19.61
CA LEU A 126 5.25 6.79 -19.92
C LEU A 126 3.74 6.96 -20.10
N ILE A 127 3.19 6.37 -21.16
CA ILE A 127 1.75 6.42 -21.42
C ILE A 127 1.06 5.38 -20.55
N PRO A 128 0.25 5.79 -19.53
CA PRO A 128 -0.35 4.85 -18.58
C PRO A 128 -1.71 4.34 -19.07
N TYR A 129 -1.85 3.04 -19.20
CA TYR A 129 -3.13 2.34 -19.27
C TYR A 129 -3.34 1.54 -17.99
N VAL A 130 -3.42 2.26 -16.88
CA VAL A 130 -3.61 1.71 -15.53
C VAL A 130 -4.93 2.21 -14.97
N LYS A 131 -5.85 1.30 -14.67
CA LYS A 131 -7.11 1.68 -14.03
C LYS A 131 -6.85 2.09 -12.58
N TYR A 132 -7.52 3.16 -12.12
CA TYR A 132 -7.45 3.49 -10.71
C TYR A 132 -8.29 2.50 -9.88
N ASN A 133 -7.91 2.33 -8.63
CA ASN A 133 -8.41 1.26 -7.75
C ASN A 133 -9.94 1.32 -7.49
N MET A 134 -10.54 2.52 -7.53
CA MET A 134 -11.98 2.71 -7.30
C MET A 134 -12.84 2.60 -8.56
N PHE A 135 -12.24 2.43 -9.76
CA PHE A 135 -12.94 2.42 -11.05
C PHE A 135 -14.21 1.55 -11.08
N HIS A 136 -14.10 0.31 -10.61
CA HIS A 136 -15.26 -0.60 -10.56
C HIS A 136 -16.24 -0.28 -9.43
N GLN A 137 -15.74 0.28 -8.33
CA GLN A 137 -16.55 0.68 -7.18
C GLN A 137 -17.47 1.85 -7.55
N GLU A 138 -16.95 2.83 -8.27
CA GLU A 138 -17.67 4.03 -8.71
C GLU A 138 -18.78 3.75 -9.71
N GLN A 139 -18.71 2.64 -10.43
CA GLN A 139 -19.77 2.23 -11.35
C GLN A 139 -21.00 1.63 -10.64
N LYS A 140 -20.86 1.19 -9.38
CA LYS A 140 -21.96 0.59 -8.63
C LYS A 140 -23.04 1.65 -8.30
N ARG A 141 -24.31 1.27 -8.49
CA ARG A 141 -25.46 2.15 -8.20
C ARG A 141 -25.46 2.69 -6.77
N GLY A 142 -25.09 1.86 -5.79
CA GLY A 142 -25.02 2.27 -4.38
C GLY A 142 -23.94 3.33 -4.12
N TYR A 143 -22.79 3.22 -4.78
CA TYR A 143 -21.73 4.20 -4.69
C TYR A 143 -22.18 5.55 -5.31
N LYS A 144 -22.70 5.53 -6.55
CA LYS A 144 -23.20 6.73 -7.25
C LYS A 144 -24.27 7.49 -6.47
N LYS A 145 -25.07 6.79 -5.68
CA LYS A 145 -26.15 7.36 -4.86
C LYS A 145 -25.73 7.83 -3.48
N ASN A 146 -24.48 7.57 -3.08
CA ASN A 146 -23.99 8.02 -1.77
C ASN A 146 -23.77 9.53 -1.79
N ALA A 147 -24.71 10.27 -1.21
CA ALA A 147 -24.68 11.73 -1.16
C ALA A 147 -23.48 12.32 -0.38
N PHE A 148 -22.81 11.52 0.47
CA PHE A 148 -21.68 11.98 1.29
C PHE A 148 -20.30 11.81 0.60
N LEU A 149 -20.25 11.27 -0.61
CA LEU A 149 -19.01 11.26 -1.37
C LEU A 149 -18.66 12.68 -1.84
N VAL A 150 -17.38 13.04 -1.73
CA VAL A 150 -16.90 14.39 -2.10
C VAL A 150 -17.32 14.79 -3.51
N GLN A 151 -17.25 13.87 -4.46
CA GLN A 151 -17.68 14.07 -5.86
C GLN A 151 -19.18 14.35 -6.04
N ASN A 152 -20.00 13.98 -5.06
CA ASN A 152 -21.45 14.19 -5.08
C ASN A 152 -21.87 15.43 -4.25
N LEU A 153 -20.93 16.07 -3.53
CA LEU A 153 -21.19 17.31 -2.81
C LEU A 153 -21.25 18.48 -3.77
N PHE A 154 -22.15 19.41 -3.50
CA PHE A 154 -22.15 20.68 -4.23
C PHE A 154 -20.93 21.50 -3.83
N TYR A 155 -20.13 21.93 -4.81
CA TYR A 155 -18.99 22.81 -4.60
C TYR A 155 -19.28 24.22 -5.13
N ASN A 156 -19.05 25.23 -4.29
CA ASN A 156 -19.14 26.65 -4.67
C ASN A 156 -17.72 27.20 -4.91
N PRO A 157 -17.30 27.43 -6.18
CA PRO A 157 -15.95 27.91 -6.48
C PRO A 157 -15.70 29.38 -6.04
N LYS A 158 -16.75 30.21 -5.98
CA LYS A 158 -16.59 31.61 -5.55
C LYS A 158 -16.32 31.74 -4.05
N GLY A 159 -16.98 30.91 -3.24
CA GLY A 159 -16.80 30.88 -1.79
C GLY A 159 -15.81 29.85 -1.29
N ASN A 160 -15.28 29.01 -2.19
CA ASN A 160 -14.38 27.88 -1.88
C ASN A 160 -14.90 27.01 -0.72
N TYR A 161 -16.12 26.48 -0.86
CA TYR A 161 -16.74 25.59 0.12
C TYR A 161 -17.57 24.50 -0.55
N TYR A 162 -17.70 23.38 0.13
CA TYR A 162 -18.65 22.31 -0.20
C TYR A 162 -19.91 22.44 0.67
N VAL A 163 -21.04 21.95 0.17
CA VAL A 163 -22.27 21.80 0.95
C VAL A 163 -22.51 20.31 1.19
N CYS A 164 -22.57 19.90 2.45
CA CYS A 164 -22.86 18.52 2.79
C CYS A 164 -24.37 18.21 2.59
N PRO A 165 -24.78 16.93 2.50
CA PRO A 165 -26.19 16.55 2.35
C PRO A 165 -27.11 17.00 3.49
N MET A 166 -26.53 17.38 4.65
CA MET A 166 -27.25 17.94 5.80
C MET A 166 -27.39 19.47 5.74
N GLY A 167 -26.95 20.10 4.62
CA GLY A 167 -27.03 21.55 4.43
C GLY A 167 -25.92 22.36 5.11
N GLN A 168 -24.91 21.71 5.71
CA GLN A 168 -23.80 22.41 6.32
C GLN A 168 -22.77 22.83 5.26
N HIS A 169 -22.21 24.01 5.42
CA HIS A 169 -21.10 24.50 4.60
C HIS A 169 -19.78 23.98 5.18
N LEU A 170 -19.01 23.29 4.35
CA LEU A 170 -17.66 22.83 4.64
C LEU A 170 -16.70 23.83 4.00
N SER A 171 -16.23 24.81 4.78
CA SER A 171 -15.35 25.87 4.30
C SER A 171 -13.90 25.39 4.21
N PHE A 172 -13.15 25.89 3.23
CA PHE A 172 -11.72 25.64 3.12
C PHE A 172 -10.99 26.17 4.36
N ILE A 173 -10.13 25.34 4.93
CA ILE A 173 -9.33 25.67 6.11
C ILE A 173 -7.87 25.88 5.74
N ARG A 174 -7.27 24.89 5.05
CA ARG A 174 -5.86 24.88 4.68
C ARG A 174 -5.54 23.80 3.66
N GLU A 175 -4.38 23.90 3.08
CA GLU A 175 -3.70 22.80 2.44
C GLU A 175 -2.74 22.14 3.42
N GLU A 176 -2.65 20.83 3.38
CA GLU A 176 -1.70 20.07 4.19
C GLU A 176 -1.03 18.98 3.37
N LYS A 177 0.21 18.68 3.73
CA LYS A 177 0.93 17.53 3.17
C LYS A 177 0.63 16.31 4.02
N ARG A 178 0.10 15.27 3.40
CA ARG A 178 -0.11 13.96 4.05
C ARG A 178 0.90 12.97 3.54
N LYS A 179 1.59 12.32 4.48
CA LYS A 179 2.52 11.24 4.18
C LYS A 179 1.78 9.92 4.32
N SER A 180 1.81 9.09 3.27
CA SER A 180 1.33 7.72 3.32
C SER A 180 2.28 6.81 4.13
N ASP A 181 1.83 5.63 4.53
CA ASP A 181 2.67 4.63 5.20
C ASP A 181 3.86 4.19 4.33
N ALA A 182 3.74 4.32 3.02
CA ALA A 182 4.80 4.05 2.05
C ALA A 182 5.80 5.21 1.87
N GLY A 183 5.58 6.35 2.56
CA GLY A 183 6.45 7.52 2.49
C GLY A 183 6.10 8.55 1.41
N TYR A 184 5.13 8.27 0.53
CA TYR A 184 4.66 9.21 -0.49
C TYR A 184 3.95 10.41 0.16
N ILE A 185 4.21 11.62 -0.33
CA ILE A 185 3.65 12.87 0.20
C ILE A 185 2.67 13.43 -0.83
N SER A 186 1.38 13.41 -0.49
CA SER A 186 0.31 14.06 -1.27
C SER A 186 -0.07 15.40 -0.67
N GLN A 187 -0.55 16.32 -1.52
CA GLN A 187 -1.11 17.59 -1.09
C GLN A 187 -2.62 17.50 -1.02
N VAL A 188 -3.20 17.83 0.14
CA VAL A 188 -4.61 17.65 0.41
C VAL A 188 -5.23 18.96 0.89
N SER A 189 -6.32 19.38 0.24
CA SER A 189 -7.13 20.51 0.70
C SER A 189 -8.11 20.08 1.78
N VAL A 190 -8.08 20.73 2.93
CA VAL A 190 -8.91 20.40 4.09
C VAL A 190 -10.09 21.36 4.18
N TYR A 191 -11.29 20.79 4.21
CA TYR A 191 -12.56 21.50 4.39
C TYR A 191 -13.24 21.04 5.67
N ARG A 192 -13.87 21.94 6.39
CA ARG A 192 -14.53 21.65 7.66
C ARG A 192 -15.81 22.46 7.82
N ALA A 193 -16.82 21.88 8.47
CA ALA A 193 -17.98 22.59 8.96
C ALA A 193 -17.59 23.49 10.14
N ALA A 194 -18.27 24.63 10.24
CA ALA A 194 -18.13 25.58 11.36
C ALA A 194 -18.71 24.98 12.64
#